data_7f0d3d8c10d68c2c96da4e6aca64f490
#
_entry.id   7f0d3d8c10d68c2c96da4e6aca64f490
#
_cell.length_a   1.000
_cell.length_b   1.000
_cell.length_c   1.000
_cell.angle_alpha   90.00
_cell.angle_beta   90.00
_cell.angle_gamma   90.00
#
_symmetry.space_group_name_H-M   'P 1'
#
loop_
_entity.id
_entity.type
_entity.pdbx_description
1 polymer ?
#
loop_
_entity_poly.entity_id
_entity_poly.type
_entity_poly.pdbx_seq_one_letter_code
_entity_poly.pdbx_strand_id
1 'polypeptide(L)'
;MVEGGAEEVPEDIILEVIMAAHEEIKKIVAFQEDMTAKVGKEKRVFECKDVPAEISDAVRAYGHDKLDAAVRCADKQQRDAQENEVRADVLAHFEEIYPDNLADVNKAFDAMTKEIVRHMITVEKIRPDGRQLDEVRPISCRTGVLPRTHGSGLFTRGQTQVLNVTTVAPLSEKQTIDGLGVETEKRYIHHYNFPSFSVGETRSSRGPCLLYTSPSPRD
;
A
#
# COMPACT_ATOMS: atom_id res chain seq x y z
N MET A 1 -6.80 -13.68 -8.35
CA MET A 1 -7.95 -12.84 -8.73
C MET A 1 -7.59 -11.40 -8.38
N VAL A 2 -7.78 -10.47 -9.30
CA VAL A 2 -7.43 -9.06 -9.11
C VAL A 2 -8.70 -8.22 -8.95
N GLU A 3 -9.75 -8.56 -9.67
CA GLU A 3 -11.02 -7.87 -9.67
C GLU A 3 -12.15 -8.89 -9.86
N GLY A 4 -13.30 -8.63 -9.27
CA GLY A 4 -14.49 -9.44 -9.43
C GLY A 4 -15.74 -8.61 -9.13
N GLY A 5 -16.79 -8.79 -9.92
CA GLY A 5 -18.09 -8.18 -9.72
C GLY A 5 -19.16 -9.24 -9.83
N ALA A 6 -20.22 -9.09 -9.05
CA ALA A 6 -21.38 -9.97 -9.09
C ALA A 6 -22.63 -9.19 -8.65
N GLU A 7 -23.80 -9.62 -9.14
CA GLU A 7 -25.12 -9.02 -8.78
C GLU A 7 -25.78 -9.91 -7.72
N GLU A 8 -25.49 -9.63 -6.44
CA GLU A 8 -26.10 -10.28 -5.27
C GLU A 8 -26.05 -11.83 -5.31
N VAL A 9 -24.94 -12.39 -5.84
CA VAL A 9 -24.77 -13.85 -5.94
C VAL A 9 -24.24 -14.39 -4.59
N PRO A 10 -24.81 -15.50 -4.06
CA PRO A 10 -24.32 -16.15 -2.85
C PRO A 10 -22.86 -16.60 -2.93
N GLU A 11 -22.16 -16.60 -1.78
CA GLU A 11 -20.74 -16.87 -1.69
C GLU A 11 -20.35 -18.28 -2.16
N ASP A 12 -21.18 -19.28 -1.90
CA ASP A 12 -20.99 -20.66 -2.33
C ASP A 12 -20.98 -20.78 -3.85
N ILE A 13 -21.88 -20.10 -4.56
CA ILE A 13 -21.91 -20.03 -6.01
C ILE A 13 -20.70 -19.30 -6.58
N ILE A 14 -20.27 -18.20 -5.95
CA ILE A 14 -19.05 -17.50 -6.33
C ILE A 14 -17.83 -18.45 -6.21
N LEU A 15 -17.76 -19.24 -5.15
CA LEU A 15 -16.69 -20.21 -4.97
C LEU A 15 -16.71 -21.28 -6.07
N GLU A 16 -17.88 -21.82 -6.43
CA GLU A 16 -18.04 -22.78 -7.53
C GLU A 16 -17.56 -22.21 -8.86
N VAL A 17 -17.94 -20.95 -9.16
CA VAL A 17 -17.49 -20.25 -10.39
C VAL A 17 -15.97 -20.06 -10.41
N ILE A 18 -15.36 -19.68 -9.28
CA ILE A 18 -13.90 -19.55 -9.17
C ILE A 18 -13.22 -20.89 -9.41
N MET A 19 -13.74 -21.99 -8.85
CA MET A 19 -13.18 -23.31 -9.05
C MET A 19 -13.34 -23.81 -10.49
N ALA A 20 -14.49 -23.56 -11.11
CA ALA A 20 -14.71 -23.86 -12.52
C ALA A 20 -13.74 -23.08 -13.44
N ALA A 21 -13.57 -21.79 -13.19
CA ALA A 21 -12.60 -20.96 -13.92
C ALA A 21 -11.17 -21.45 -13.72
N HIS A 22 -10.80 -21.93 -12.52
CA HIS A 22 -9.50 -22.50 -12.24
C HIS A 22 -9.18 -23.74 -13.09
N GLU A 23 -10.15 -24.61 -13.33
CA GLU A 23 -9.96 -25.78 -14.21
C GLU A 23 -9.69 -25.38 -15.67
N GLU A 24 -10.34 -24.32 -16.17
CA GLU A 24 -10.04 -23.78 -17.49
C GLU A 24 -8.64 -23.13 -17.56
N ILE A 25 -8.24 -22.40 -16.49
CA ILE A 25 -6.90 -21.82 -16.39
C ILE A 25 -5.82 -22.90 -16.44
N LYS A 26 -6.01 -24.06 -15.82
CA LYS A 26 -5.06 -25.19 -15.90
C LYS A 26 -4.80 -25.63 -17.34
N LYS A 27 -5.82 -25.64 -18.19
CA LYS A 27 -5.65 -25.97 -19.63
C LYS A 27 -4.80 -24.93 -20.36
N ILE A 28 -4.99 -23.64 -20.03
CA ILE A 28 -4.20 -22.54 -20.58
C ILE A 28 -2.74 -22.64 -20.12
N VAL A 29 -2.52 -22.96 -18.85
CA VAL A 29 -1.16 -23.16 -18.30
C VAL A 29 -0.47 -24.32 -18.99
N ALA A 30 -1.14 -25.47 -19.14
CA ALA A 30 -0.58 -26.63 -19.85
C ALA A 30 -0.22 -26.30 -21.31
N PHE A 31 -1.04 -25.51 -22.00
CA PHE A 31 -0.73 -25.01 -23.34
C PHE A 31 0.51 -24.11 -23.37
N GLN A 32 0.64 -23.21 -22.37
CA GLN A 32 1.83 -22.34 -22.25
C GLN A 32 3.11 -23.14 -21.96
N GLU A 33 3.01 -24.17 -21.12
CA GLU A 33 4.13 -25.07 -20.82
C GLU A 33 4.57 -25.87 -22.08
N ASP A 34 3.62 -26.41 -22.83
CA ASP A 34 3.91 -27.08 -24.11
C ASP A 34 4.56 -26.14 -25.13
N MET A 35 4.04 -24.93 -25.25
CA MET A 35 4.63 -23.90 -26.10
C MET A 35 6.05 -23.52 -25.65
N THR A 36 6.26 -23.37 -24.33
CA THR A 36 7.56 -23.07 -23.77
C THR A 36 8.56 -24.20 -24.01
N ALA A 37 8.12 -25.46 -23.91
CA ALA A 37 8.96 -26.62 -24.22
C ALA A 37 9.40 -26.68 -25.70
N LYS A 38 8.56 -26.19 -26.62
CA LYS A 38 8.84 -26.23 -28.08
C LYS A 38 9.68 -25.05 -28.57
N VAL A 39 9.42 -23.85 -28.08
CA VAL A 39 10.01 -22.61 -28.61
C VAL A 39 10.62 -21.70 -27.51
N GLY A 40 10.58 -22.14 -26.28
CA GLY A 40 11.12 -21.37 -25.14
C GLY A 40 12.63 -21.18 -25.25
N LYS A 41 13.10 -20.06 -24.73
CA LYS A 41 14.53 -19.78 -24.59
C LYS A 41 14.92 -19.97 -23.13
N GLU A 42 16.17 -20.34 -22.92
CA GLU A 42 16.76 -20.43 -21.60
C GLU A 42 16.61 -19.08 -20.86
N LYS A 43 16.11 -19.12 -19.63
CA LYS A 43 15.95 -17.92 -18.83
C LYS A 43 17.32 -17.39 -18.41
N ARG A 44 17.47 -16.08 -18.52
CA ARG A 44 18.69 -15.42 -18.00
C ARG A 44 18.73 -15.57 -16.49
N VAL A 45 19.87 -15.98 -15.99
CA VAL A 45 20.16 -15.99 -14.56
C VAL A 45 20.67 -14.61 -14.17
N PHE A 46 20.02 -14.01 -13.18
CA PHE A 46 20.47 -12.74 -12.58
C PHE A 46 20.91 -13.03 -11.15
N GLU A 47 22.09 -12.59 -10.82
CA GLU A 47 22.55 -12.59 -9.43
C GLU A 47 21.81 -11.45 -8.69
N CYS A 48 20.97 -11.81 -7.75
CA CYS A 48 20.37 -10.84 -6.85
C CYS A 48 21.45 -10.43 -5.81
N LYS A 49 21.67 -9.13 -5.69
CA LYS A 49 22.55 -8.60 -4.64
C LYS A 49 21.75 -8.57 -3.33
N ASP A 50 21.80 -9.65 -2.59
CA ASP A 50 21.27 -9.69 -1.23
C ASP A 50 22.23 -9.02 -0.25
N VAL A 51 21.68 -8.54 0.87
CA VAL A 51 22.50 -7.95 1.94
C VAL A 51 23.36 -9.06 2.54
N PRO A 52 24.69 -8.88 2.67
CA PRO A 52 25.55 -9.84 3.32
C PRO A 52 25.07 -10.16 4.75
N ALA A 53 25.09 -11.45 5.11
CA ALA A 53 24.64 -11.90 6.44
C ALA A 53 25.45 -11.22 7.57
N GLU A 54 26.75 -11.02 7.36
CA GLU A 54 27.62 -10.31 8.30
C GLU A 54 27.12 -8.91 8.64
N ILE A 55 26.70 -8.13 7.62
CA ILE A 55 26.15 -6.78 7.83
C ILE A 55 24.81 -6.87 8.57
N SER A 56 23.94 -7.80 8.17
CA SER A 56 22.63 -7.99 8.80
C SER A 56 22.75 -8.35 10.28
N ASP A 57 23.69 -9.25 10.62
CA ASP A 57 23.92 -9.69 11.99
C ASP A 57 24.55 -8.57 12.83
N ALA A 58 25.51 -7.83 12.28
CA ALA A 58 26.11 -6.68 12.94
C ALA A 58 25.09 -5.57 13.25
N VAL A 59 24.25 -5.22 12.26
CA VAL A 59 23.17 -4.22 12.44
C VAL A 59 22.18 -4.68 13.49
N ARG A 60 21.81 -5.96 13.47
CA ARG A 60 20.93 -6.56 14.48
C ARG A 60 21.53 -6.48 15.88
N ALA A 61 22.78 -6.86 16.03
CA ALA A 61 23.46 -6.86 17.34
C ALA A 61 23.54 -5.44 17.95
N TYR A 62 23.73 -4.43 17.11
CA TYR A 62 23.86 -3.04 17.56
C TYR A 62 22.52 -2.33 17.77
N GLY A 63 21.57 -2.52 16.86
CA GLY A 63 20.38 -1.68 16.76
C GLY A 63 19.06 -2.30 17.25
N HIS A 64 19.00 -3.63 17.46
CA HIS A 64 17.75 -4.33 17.72
C HIS A 64 16.98 -3.79 18.92
N ASP A 65 17.61 -3.69 20.09
CA ASP A 65 16.92 -3.29 21.31
C ASP A 65 16.47 -1.82 21.28
N LYS A 66 17.30 -0.96 20.67
CA LYS A 66 16.97 0.45 20.47
C LYS A 66 15.75 0.61 19.56
N LEU A 67 15.73 -0.17 18.48
CA LEU A 67 14.64 -0.15 17.50
C LEU A 67 13.36 -0.76 18.06
N ASP A 68 13.45 -1.88 18.79
CA ASP A 68 12.29 -2.50 19.44
C ASP A 68 11.62 -1.51 20.40
N ALA A 69 12.39 -0.79 21.20
CA ALA A 69 11.87 0.25 22.08
C ALA A 69 11.19 1.40 21.30
N ALA A 70 11.80 1.86 20.20
CA ALA A 70 11.26 2.94 19.37
C ALA A 70 9.94 2.55 18.69
N VAL A 71 9.86 1.35 18.12
CA VAL A 71 8.68 0.86 17.41
C VAL A 71 7.46 0.68 18.32
N ARG A 72 7.66 0.44 19.62
CA ARG A 72 6.59 0.28 20.62
C ARG A 72 5.94 1.61 21.06
N CYS A 73 6.41 2.75 20.59
CA CYS A 73 5.79 4.04 20.86
C CYS A 73 4.42 4.14 20.19
N ALA A 74 3.36 4.34 20.98
CA ALA A 74 1.99 4.37 20.47
C ALA A 74 1.70 5.61 19.60
N ASP A 75 2.29 6.76 19.92
CA ASP A 75 2.17 7.97 19.11
C ASP A 75 2.99 7.85 17.84
N LYS A 76 2.34 8.04 16.69
CA LYS A 76 2.98 7.87 15.38
C LYS A 76 4.12 8.85 15.17
N GLN A 77 3.94 10.13 15.51
CA GLN A 77 4.96 11.15 15.23
C GLN A 77 6.20 10.93 16.10
N GLN A 78 5.99 10.57 17.36
CA GLN A 78 7.09 10.25 18.28
C GLN A 78 7.81 8.97 17.86
N ARG A 79 7.06 7.94 17.44
CA ARG A 79 7.63 6.68 16.91
C ARG A 79 8.49 6.94 15.69
N ASP A 80 7.96 7.68 14.70
CA ASP A 80 8.68 8.00 13.47
C ASP A 80 9.96 8.81 13.78
N ALA A 81 9.90 9.73 14.73
CA ALA A 81 11.07 10.50 15.18
C ALA A 81 12.12 9.61 15.86
N GLN A 82 11.71 8.75 16.78
CA GLN A 82 12.60 7.81 17.48
C GLN A 82 13.23 6.80 16.53
N GLU A 83 12.43 6.25 15.57
CA GLU A 83 12.95 5.34 14.55
C GLU A 83 14.01 6.01 13.68
N ASN A 84 13.78 7.27 13.27
CA ASN A 84 14.75 8.05 12.50
C ASN A 84 16.03 8.37 13.30
N GLU A 85 15.91 8.64 14.60
CA GLU A 85 17.07 8.83 15.50
C GLU A 85 17.91 7.55 15.60
N VAL A 86 17.25 6.41 15.84
CA VAL A 86 17.95 5.09 15.89
C VAL A 86 18.60 4.77 14.54
N ARG A 87 17.91 5.06 13.43
CA ARG A 87 18.45 4.87 12.08
C ARG A 87 19.72 5.71 11.86
N ALA A 88 19.69 6.98 12.26
CA ALA A 88 20.83 7.86 12.15
C ALA A 88 22.02 7.39 13.01
N ASP A 89 21.75 6.92 14.22
CA ASP A 89 22.77 6.35 15.12
C ASP A 89 23.40 5.08 14.53
N VAL A 90 22.59 4.16 13.98
CA VAL A 90 23.07 2.95 13.31
C VAL A 90 23.92 3.30 12.09
N LEU A 91 23.47 4.21 11.23
CA LEU A 91 24.20 4.62 10.04
C LEU A 91 25.54 5.27 10.41
N ALA A 92 25.56 6.16 11.39
CA ALA A 92 26.80 6.81 11.87
C ALA A 92 27.79 5.80 12.47
N HIS A 93 27.29 4.81 13.23
CA HIS A 93 28.16 3.77 13.80
C HIS A 93 28.81 2.90 12.71
N PHE A 94 28.08 2.58 11.65
CA PHE A 94 28.60 1.72 10.58
C PHE A 94 29.28 2.46 9.43
N GLU A 95 29.28 3.80 9.43
CA GLU A 95 29.97 4.62 8.43
C GLU A 95 31.49 4.36 8.42
N GLU A 96 32.11 4.17 9.59
CA GLU A 96 33.51 3.84 9.71
C GLU A 96 33.84 2.36 9.42
N ILE A 97 32.86 1.45 9.67
CA ILE A 97 33.06 0.00 9.55
C ILE A 97 32.77 -0.48 8.12
N TYR A 98 31.72 0.03 7.50
CA TYR A 98 31.25 -0.36 6.16
C TYR A 98 31.01 0.86 5.26
N PRO A 99 32.01 1.69 4.96
CA PRO A 99 31.83 2.96 4.22
C PRO A 99 31.21 2.76 2.84
N ASP A 100 31.53 1.66 2.15
CA ASP A 100 31.03 1.36 0.81
C ASP A 100 29.65 0.65 0.80
N ASN A 101 29.18 0.19 1.96
CA ASN A 101 28.00 -0.65 2.09
C ASN A 101 26.88 -0.02 2.92
N LEU A 102 26.86 1.30 3.11
CA LEU A 102 25.81 2.01 3.89
C LEU A 102 24.41 1.76 3.36
N ALA A 103 24.26 1.55 2.05
CA ALA A 103 22.98 1.18 1.45
C ALA A 103 22.50 -0.20 1.95
N ASP A 104 23.41 -1.14 2.15
CA ASP A 104 23.09 -2.48 2.66
C ASP A 104 22.81 -2.45 4.17
N VAL A 105 23.51 -1.60 4.93
CA VAL A 105 23.21 -1.30 6.34
C VAL A 105 21.79 -0.77 6.48
N ASN A 106 21.37 0.19 5.63
CA ASN A 106 20.01 0.73 5.66
C ASN A 106 18.96 -0.32 5.29
N LYS A 107 19.23 -1.18 4.30
CA LYS A 107 18.32 -2.31 3.96
C LYS A 107 18.20 -3.31 5.10
N ALA A 108 19.31 -3.62 5.78
CA ALA A 108 19.32 -4.49 6.96
C ALA A 108 18.45 -3.91 8.09
N PHE A 109 18.56 -2.58 8.31
CA PHE A 109 17.73 -1.87 9.27
C PHE A 109 16.25 -1.96 8.92
N ASP A 110 15.87 -1.72 7.67
CA ASP A 110 14.48 -1.84 7.21
C ASP A 110 13.93 -3.27 7.35
N ALA A 111 14.76 -4.28 7.06
CA ALA A 111 14.41 -5.68 7.25
C ALA A 111 14.18 -6.01 8.74
N MET A 112 15.03 -5.52 9.62
CA MET A 112 14.92 -5.67 11.07
C MET A 112 13.67 -4.98 11.62
N THR A 113 13.35 -3.76 11.17
CA THR A 113 12.11 -3.04 11.51
C THR A 113 10.89 -3.88 11.15
N LYS A 114 10.87 -4.42 9.94
CA LYS A 114 9.77 -5.27 9.47
C LYS A 114 9.63 -6.55 10.30
N GLU A 115 10.71 -7.16 10.71
CA GLU A 115 10.72 -8.37 11.52
C GLU A 115 10.17 -8.10 12.92
N ILE A 116 10.63 -7.05 13.59
CA ILE A 116 10.16 -6.64 14.92
C ILE A 116 8.64 -6.36 14.88
N VAL A 117 8.18 -5.53 13.93
CA VAL A 117 6.75 -5.20 13.80
C VAL A 117 5.91 -6.45 13.52
N ARG A 118 6.39 -7.36 12.68
CA ARG A 118 5.71 -8.62 12.40
C ARG A 118 5.63 -9.50 13.63
N HIS A 119 6.71 -9.61 14.41
CA HIS A 119 6.73 -10.36 15.65
C HIS A 119 5.71 -9.81 16.65
N MET A 120 5.67 -8.49 16.86
CA MET A 120 4.67 -7.83 17.70
C MET A 120 3.24 -8.21 17.30
N ILE A 121 2.94 -8.16 16.00
CA ILE A 121 1.58 -8.42 15.50
C ILE A 121 1.24 -9.92 15.55
N THR A 122 2.15 -10.79 15.11
CA THR A 122 1.85 -12.22 14.94
C THR A 122 1.98 -13.03 16.22
N VAL A 123 2.94 -12.69 17.08
CA VAL A 123 3.26 -13.42 18.31
C VAL A 123 2.67 -12.72 19.53
N GLU A 124 2.98 -11.44 19.73
CA GLU A 124 2.52 -10.69 20.90
C GLU A 124 1.07 -10.21 20.76
N LYS A 125 0.50 -10.24 19.54
CA LYS A 125 -0.87 -9.83 19.23
C LYS A 125 -1.17 -8.34 19.51
N ILE A 126 -0.13 -7.51 19.45
CA ILE A 126 -0.20 -6.07 19.69
C ILE A 126 0.22 -5.33 18.42
N ARG A 127 -0.50 -4.28 18.04
CA ARG A 127 -0.11 -3.39 16.94
C ARG A 127 0.82 -2.28 17.45
N PRO A 128 1.68 -1.69 16.59
CA PRO A 128 2.61 -0.62 17.01
C PRO A 128 1.94 0.60 17.64
N ASP A 129 0.67 0.86 17.36
CA ASP A 129 -0.12 1.92 17.97
C ASP A 129 -0.86 1.49 19.25
N GLY A 130 -0.54 0.31 19.80
CA GLY A 130 -1.10 -0.23 21.05
C GLY A 130 -2.49 -0.86 20.94
N ARG A 131 -3.11 -0.84 19.74
CA ARG A 131 -4.43 -1.45 19.51
C ARG A 131 -4.36 -2.98 19.50
N GLN A 132 -5.48 -3.61 19.84
CA GLN A 132 -5.70 -5.04 19.64
C GLN A 132 -5.86 -5.36 18.14
N LEU A 133 -5.79 -6.64 17.76
CA LEU A 133 -5.82 -7.05 16.35
C LEU A 133 -7.15 -6.74 15.66
N ASP A 134 -8.25 -6.83 16.39
CA ASP A 134 -9.64 -6.57 15.96
C ASP A 134 -10.13 -5.14 16.25
N GLU A 135 -9.32 -4.34 16.92
CA GLU A 135 -9.68 -2.98 17.26
C GLU A 135 -9.56 -2.04 16.05
N VAL A 136 -10.64 -1.34 15.74
CA VAL A 136 -10.68 -0.34 14.67
C VAL A 136 -10.26 1.02 15.24
N ARG A 137 -9.51 1.80 14.45
CA ARG A 137 -9.17 3.18 14.84
C ARG A 137 -10.43 4.02 15.02
N PRO A 138 -10.45 4.99 15.94
CA PRO A 138 -11.59 5.90 16.12
C PRO A 138 -11.98 6.54 14.78
N ILE A 139 -13.27 6.47 14.45
CA ILE A 139 -13.83 7.04 13.23
C ILE A 139 -14.75 8.19 13.60
N SER A 140 -14.62 9.30 12.89
CA SER A 140 -15.58 10.40 12.94
C SER A 140 -15.91 10.90 11.53
N CYS A 141 -17.17 11.29 11.33
CA CYS A 141 -17.66 11.79 10.05
C CYS A 141 -18.37 13.12 10.28
N ARG A 142 -18.13 14.09 9.40
CA ARG A 142 -18.82 15.37 9.39
C ARG A 142 -19.26 15.70 7.97
N THR A 143 -20.47 16.19 7.78
CA THR A 143 -20.99 16.63 6.50
C THR A 143 -21.20 18.13 6.47
N GLY A 144 -21.32 18.72 5.27
CA GLY A 144 -21.57 20.15 5.12
C GLY A 144 -20.43 21.05 5.63
N VAL A 145 -19.17 20.58 5.52
CA VAL A 145 -18.00 21.29 6.03
C VAL A 145 -17.68 22.53 5.20
N LEU A 146 -17.91 22.45 3.88
CA LEU A 146 -17.70 23.56 2.94
C LEU A 146 -19.05 24.15 2.48
N PRO A 147 -19.30 25.44 2.73
CA PRO A 147 -20.63 26.02 2.56
C PRO A 147 -21.02 26.29 1.09
N ARG A 148 -20.08 26.27 0.15
CA ARG A 148 -20.29 26.66 -1.24
C ARG A 148 -20.17 25.51 -2.25
N THR A 149 -20.13 24.29 -1.77
CA THR A 149 -20.10 23.07 -2.58
C THR A 149 -21.46 22.40 -2.63
N HIS A 150 -21.73 21.57 -3.65
CA HIS A 150 -22.97 20.79 -3.71
C HIS A 150 -23.05 19.75 -2.58
N GLY A 151 -21.92 19.21 -2.17
CA GLY A 151 -21.77 18.36 -1.00
C GLY A 151 -20.32 18.35 -0.51
N SER A 152 -20.16 18.16 0.78
CA SER A 152 -18.84 17.93 1.37
C SER A 152 -18.92 17.03 2.58
N GLY A 153 -17.93 16.15 2.72
CA GLY A 153 -17.78 15.23 3.84
C GLY A 153 -16.34 15.20 4.34
N LEU A 154 -16.17 15.26 5.63
CA LEU A 154 -14.90 15.07 6.29
C LEU A 154 -14.91 13.75 7.03
N PHE A 155 -14.07 12.82 6.61
CA PHE A 155 -13.89 11.52 7.24
C PHE A 155 -12.56 11.50 7.97
N THR A 156 -12.57 11.11 9.23
CA THR A 156 -11.35 10.97 10.03
C THR A 156 -11.29 9.57 10.63
N ARG A 157 -10.15 8.91 10.45
CA ARG A 157 -9.85 7.61 11.06
C ARG A 157 -8.50 7.67 11.76
N GLY A 158 -8.53 7.80 13.07
CA GLY A 158 -7.33 8.07 13.88
C GLY A 158 -6.70 9.38 13.45
N GLN A 159 -5.46 9.33 12.95
CA GLN A 159 -4.71 10.50 12.49
C GLN A 159 -4.86 10.77 10.99
N THR A 160 -5.55 9.89 10.25
CA THR A 160 -5.78 10.05 8.82
C THR A 160 -7.10 10.76 8.57
N GLN A 161 -7.09 11.78 7.73
CA GLN A 161 -8.26 12.59 7.41
C GLN A 161 -8.42 12.73 5.90
N VAL A 162 -9.66 12.61 5.42
CA VAL A 162 -10.02 12.78 4.01
C VAL A 162 -11.16 13.79 3.92
N LEU A 163 -10.95 14.81 3.10
CA LEU A 163 -12.00 15.76 2.71
C LEU A 163 -12.54 15.37 1.33
N ASN A 164 -13.78 14.97 1.29
CA ASN A 164 -14.50 14.70 0.05
C ASN A 164 -15.33 15.93 -0.34
N VAL A 165 -15.26 16.30 -1.61
CA VAL A 165 -16.05 17.41 -2.18
C VAL A 165 -16.82 16.89 -3.39
N THR A 166 -18.13 17.04 -3.35
CA THR A 166 -19.03 16.55 -4.39
C THR A 166 -19.52 17.70 -5.25
N THR A 167 -19.43 17.53 -6.56
CA THR A 167 -20.03 18.42 -7.55
C THR A 167 -21.10 17.65 -8.33
N VAL A 168 -22.30 18.21 -8.42
CA VAL A 168 -23.40 17.66 -9.22
C VAL A 168 -23.53 18.54 -10.48
N ALA A 169 -23.66 17.92 -11.62
CA ALA A 169 -23.78 18.60 -12.91
C ALA A 169 -24.92 17.98 -13.75
N PRO A 170 -25.45 18.69 -14.75
CA PRO A 170 -26.39 18.13 -15.70
C PRO A 170 -25.75 17.05 -16.58
N LEU A 171 -26.57 16.18 -17.16
CA LEU A 171 -26.10 15.07 -18.01
C LEU A 171 -25.28 15.50 -19.23
N SER A 172 -25.41 16.76 -19.67
CA SER A 172 -24.58 17.34 -20.75
C SER A 172 -23.10 17.44 -20.39
N GLU A 173 -22.75 17.44 -19.10
CA GLU A 173 -21.37 17.60 -18.60
C GLU A 173 -20.64 16.26 -18.38
N LYS A 174 -21.23 15.17 -18.88
CA LYS A 174 -20.57 13.86 -18.83
C LYS A 174 -19.26 13.86 -19.65
N GLN A 175 -18.29 13.10 -19.18
CA GLN A 175 -17.01 12.95 -19.89
C GLN A 175 -17.21 12.09 -21.14
N THR A 176 -16.78 12.60 -22.29
CA THR A 176 -16.67 11.81 -23.53
C THR A 176 -15.38 11.02 -23.50
N ILE A 177 -15.46 9.70 -23.77
CA ILE A 177 -14.33 8.79 -23.87
C ILE A 177 -14.11 8.50 -25.36
N ASP A 178 -12.99 8.95 -25.91
CA ASP A 178 -12.58 8.67 -27.28
C ASP A 178 -11.44 7.66 -27.25
N GLY A 179 -11.80 6.38 -27.28
CA GLY A 179 -10.89 5.25 -27.18
C GLY A 179 -11.35 4.04 -27.99
N LEU A 180 -10.57 2.96 -27.95
CA LEU A 180 -10.88 1.68 -28.64
C LEU A 180 -11.87 0.80 -27.86
N GLY A 181 -12.30 1.21 -26.68
CA GLY A 181 -13.26 0.49 -25.83
C GLY A 181 -14.71 0.72 -26.27
N VAL A 182 -15.63 -0.01 -25.63
CA VAL A 182 -17.08 0.09 -25.87
C VAL A 182 -17.69 1.31 -25.15
N GLU A 183 -17.07 1.75 -24.07
CA GLU A 183 -17.52 2.90 -23.29
C GLU A 183 -17.20 4.21 -24.04
N THR A 184 -18.24 4.97 -24.34
CA THR A 184 -18.12 6.25 -25.06
C THR A 184 -18.31 7.47 -24.15
N GLU A 185 -18.80 7.27 -22.94
CA GLU A 185 -19.09 8.34 -22.00
C GLU A 185 -19.03 7.86 -20.54
N LYS A 186 -18.71 8.78 -19.66
CA LYS A 186 -18.61 8.51 -18.21
C LYS A 186 -19.31 9.61 -17.43
N ARG A 187 -20.28 9.21 -16.59
CA ARG A 187 -21.09 10.14 -15.78
C ARG A 187 -20.54 10.32 -14.36
N TYR A 188 -19.94 9.28 -13.81
CA TYR A 188 -19.37 9.32 -12.47
C TYR A 188 -17.85 9.42 -12.55
N ILE A 189 -17.28 10.40 -11.86
CA ILE A 189 -15.84 10.61 -11.79
C ILE A 189 -15.46 10.75 -10.32
N HIS A 190 -14.54 9.92 -9.87
CA HIS A 190 -13.99 9.99 -8.51
C HIS A 190 -12.49 10.28 -8.59
N HIS A 191 -12.12 11.51 -8.28
CA HIS A 191 -10.71 11.89 -8.16
C HIS A 191 -10.21 11.64 -6.75
N TYR A 192 -9.05 11.01 -6.65
CA TYR A 192 -8.30 10.90 -5.40
C TYR A 192 -7.02 11.71 -5.50
N ASN A 193 -6.98 12.82 -4.79
CA ASN A 193 -5.83 13.71 -4.75
C ASN A 193 -5.04 13.47 -3.46
N PHE A 194 -3.74 13.20 -3.60
CA PHE A 194 -2.83 12.99 -2.49
C PHE A 194 -1.72 14.06 -2.53
N PRO A 195 -1.98 15.25 -1.98
CA PRO A 195 -0.99 16.33 -1.97
C PRO A 195 0.17 16.01 -1.04
N SER A 196 1.34 16.58 -1.33
CA SER A 196 2.58 16.32 -0.59
C SER A 196 2.47 16.64 0.91
N PHE A 197 1.69 17.66 1.28
CA PHE A 197 1.45 17.97 2.69
C PHE A 197 0.72 16.87 3.47
N SER A 198 0.08 15.91 2.80
CA SER A 198 -0.56 14.76 3.46
C SER A 198 0.44 13.85 4.18
N VAL A 199 1.70 13.89 3.78
CA VAL A 199 2.83 13.17 4.41
C VAL A 199 3.85 14.12 5.03
N GLY A 200 3.50 15.40 5.23
CA GLY A 200 4.37 16.40 5.86
C GLY A 200 5.50 16.91 4.94
N GLU A 201 5.41 16.66 3.64
CA GLU A 201 6.42 17.13 2.68
C GLU A 201 6.03 18.48 2.04
N THR A 202 7.02 19.32 1.81
CA THR A 202 6.89 20.56 1.04
C THR A 202 7.36 20.32 -0.38
N ARG A 203 6.45 19.94 -1.27
CA ARG A 203 6.75 19.63 -2.67
C ARG A 203 5.73 20.29 -3.59
N SER A 204 6.14 20.68 -4.79
CA SER A 204 5.21 21.13 -5.82
C SER A 204 4.21 20.02 -6.17
N SER A 205 2.93 20.30 -6.07
CA SER A 205 1.86 19.39 -6.45
C SER A 205 1.72 19.35 -7.97
N ARG A 206 2.66 18.66 -8.63
CA ARG A 206 2.62 18.38 -10.06
C ARG A 206 2.31 16.90 -10.23
N GLY A 207 1.09 16.58 -10.52
CA GLY A 207 0.81 15.21 -10.84
C GLY A 207 -0.67 14.90 -10.86
N PRO A 208 -1.05 13.93 -11.69
CA PRO A 208 -2.41 13.44 -11.74
C PRO A 208 -2.77 12.70 -10.44
N CYS A 209 -4.03 12.60 -10.22
CA CYS A 209 -4.65 11.73 -9.26
C CYS A 209 -4.07 10.30 -9.33
N LEU A 210 -3.69 9.72 -8.21
CA LEU A 210 -3.10 8.37 -8.12
C LEU A 210 -4.10 7.24 -8.38
N LEU A 211 -5.39 7.51 -8.26
CA LEU A 211 -6.47 6.56 -8.51
C LEU A 211 -7.44 7.14 -9.53
N TYR A 212 -7.39 6.64 -10.74
CA TYR A 212 -8.41 6.86 -11.72
C TYR A 212 -9.66 6.09 -11.32
N THR A 213 -10.71 6.80 -10.98
CA THR A 213 -12.09 6.35 -10.94
C THR A 213 -12.33 4.90 -10.47
N SER A 214 -12.82 4.74 -9.26
CA SER A 214 -13.63 3.57 -8.93
C SER A 214 -14.88 3.56 -9.81
N PRO A 215 -15.21 2.48 -10.50
CA PRO A 215 -16.53 2.35 -11.12
C PRO A 215 -17.61 2.49 -10.05
N SER A 216 -18.62 3.25 -10.37
CA SER A 216 -19.79 3.31 -9.49
C SER A 216 -20.57 2.00 -9.63
N PRO A 217 -21.01 1.37 -8.54
CA PRO A 217 -21.91 0.22 -8.64
C PRO A 217 -23.30 0.56 -9.23
N ARG A 218 -23.50 1.79 -9.67
CA ARG A 218 -24.76 2.29 -10.25
C ARG A 218 -24.63 2.71 -11.72
N ASP A 219 -23.49 2.51 -12.35
CA ASP A 219 -23.30 2.79 -13.79
C ASP A 219 -23.54 1.53 -14.63
#